data_8ef473fe61bb5b5dcb16b14a98121199
#
_entry.id   8ef473fe61bb5b5dcb16b14a98121199
#
_cell.length_a   1.000
_cell.length_b   1.000
_cell.length_c   1.000
_cell.angle_alpha   90.00
_cell.angle_beta   90.00
_cell.angle_gamma   90.00
#
_symmetry.space_group_name_H-M   'P 1'
#
loop_
_entity.id
_entity.type
_entity.pdbx_description
1 polymer ?
#
loop_
_entity_poly.entity_id
_entity_poly.type
_entity_poly.pdbx_seq_one_letter_code
_entity_poly.pdbx_strand_id
1 'polypeptide(L)'
;RMSKKPFVSKEKLDEIAAQYATPFYLYDEAAIRETARRVNKAFAWNQGFKEYFAVKATPNPAILKILHEEGCGADCSSYTELQMADAVGFKGDEIMFSSNATPAEDFQLARQLNVTINLDDITHIDFLEKVADIPDTVSCRYNPGGHFAIANNIMDNPGDAKYGMTREQMTEAYKILLSKGVKHFGMHAFLASNTVTNDYYPELARILFQVAVELKEETGAHIEFINLSGGVGIPYRPDQEGNDIMVIGEGVRQAFEDILVPAGMGDVKIFTEMGRYMLAPYGALVAKAIHVKHTYKEYIGLDACAANLMRPAMYGSYHHITVMGKEDAPCDHKYDITGGLCENNDKFAIDRMLPEINIGDLLFIHDAGAHGFAMGYNYNGKLRSAEVLLKEDGSTELIRRAETPADYFATFDFTGLFKNI
;
A
#
# COMPACT_ATOMS: atom_id res chain seq x y z
N ARG A 1 -26.11 5.53 5.36
CA ARG A 1 -25.40 4.72 4.35
C ARG A 1 -24.96 5.61 3.20
N MET A 2 -23.67 5.77 3.04
CA MET A 2 -23.12 6.63 2.00
C MET A 2 -22.74 5.80 0.78
N SER A 3 -23.25 6.20 -0.40
CA SER A 3 -22.75 5.66 -1.67
C SER A 3 -21.38 6.25 -1.97
N LYS A 4 -20.52 5.49 -2.65
CA LYS A 4 -19.25 6.01 -3.14
C LYS A 4 -19.51 7.05 -4.23
N LYS A 5 -18.79 8.16 -4.16
CA LYS A 5 -18.90 9.26 -5.12
C LYS A 5 -17.53 9.58 -5.71
N PRO A 6 -17.45 9.88 -7.01
CA PRO A 6 -16.23 10.43 -7.58
C PRO A 6 -15.81 11.72 -6.88
N PHE A 7 -14.51 11.93 -6.77
CA PHE A 7 -13.96 13.17 -6.19
C PHE A 7 -13.82 14.29 -7.24
N VAL A 8 -14.37 14.09 -8.44
CA VAL A 8 -14.46 15.08 -9.51
C VAL A 8 -15.87 15.05 -10.12
N SER A 9 -16.31 16.20 -10.63
CA SER A 9 -17.53 16.28 -11.45
C SER A 9 -17.29 15.69 -12.85
N LYS A 10 -18.39 15.41 -13.56
CA LYS A 10 -18.28 15.00 -14.97
C LYS A 10 -17.60 16.06 -15.83
N GLU A 11 -17.94 17.33 -15.63
CA GLU A 11 -17.34 18.43 -16.39
C GLU A 11 -15.84 18.49 -16.19
N LYS A 12 -15.39 18.37 -14.92
CA LYS A 12 -13.97 18.39 -14.61
C LYS A 12 -13.25 17.18 -15.20
N LEU A 13 -13.86 16.00 -15.13
CA LEU A 13 -13.25 14.80 -15.70
C LEU A 13 -13.18 14.84 -17.22
N ASP A 14 -14.19 15.42 -17.87
CA ASP A 14 -14.15 15.64 -19.32
C ASP A 14 -12.99 16.55 -19.73
N GLU A 15 -12.73 17.63 -18.97
CA GLU A 15 -11.56 18.50 -19.19
C GLU A 15 -10.24 17.74 -19.03
N ILE A 16 -10.14 16.92 -17.99
CA ILE A 16 -8.92 16.12 -17.74
C ILE A 16 -8.73 15.10 -18.87
N ALA A 17 -9.78 14.41 -19.28
CA ALA A 17 -9.73 13.42 -20.36
C ALA A 17 -9.49 14.03 -21.73
N ALA A 18 -9.78 15.31 -21.91
CA ALA A 18 -9.42 16.05 -23.13
C ALA A 18 -7.92 16.38 -23.17
N GLN A 19 -7.29 16.51 -22.03
CA GLN A 19 -5.86 16.82 -21.90
C GLN A 19 -5.00 15.55 -21.87
N TYR A 20 -5.46 14.51 -21.20
CA TYR A 20 -4.74 13.25 -21.03
C TYR A 20 -5.57 12.10 -21.60
N ALA A 21 -4.96 11.30 -22.46
CA ALA A 21 -5.66 10.16 -23.08
C ALA A 21 -6.03 9.11 -22.02
N THR A 22 -7.27 8.60 -22.09
CA THR A 22 -7.68 7.45 -21.30
C THR A 22 -7.03 6.16 -21.84
N PRO A 23 -6.79 5.14 -20.98
CA PRO A 23 -6.99 5.16 -19.54
C PRO A 23 -5.91 5.94 -18.82
N PHE A 24 -6.24 6.49 -17.66
CA PHE A 24 -5.24 7.08 -16.77
C PHE A 24 -5.69 6.89 -15.31
N TYR A 25 -4.70 6.88 -14.41
CA TYR A 25 -4.98 6.98 -12.98
C TYR A 25 -5.11 8.44 -12.59
N LEU A 26 -6.07 8.75 -11.74
CA LEU A 26 -6.27 10.09 -11.20
C LEU A 26 -6.20 10.02 -9.67
N TYR A 27 -5.36 10.87 -9.07
CA TYR A 27 -5.20 10.94 -7.61
C TYR A 27 -5.63 12.29 -7.08
N ASP A 28 -6.24 12.29 -5.90
CA ASP A 28 -6.76 13.48 -5.20
C ASP A 28 -5.77 13.95 -4.13
N GLU A 29 -4.97 14.95 -4.44
CA GLU A 29 -3.96 15.46 -3.52
C GLU A 29 -4.55 15.93 -2.19
N ALA A 30 -5.63 16.68 -2.22
CA ALA A 30 -6.24 17.23 -1.00
C ALA A 30 -6.63 16.13 -0.02
N ALA A 31 -7.26 15.07 -0.52
CA ALA A 31 -7.71 13.95 0.31
C ALA A 31 -6.54 13.10 0.82
N ILE A 32 -5.49 12.93 0.03
CA ILE A 32 -4.26 12.25 0.47
C ILE A 32 -3.65 12.99 1.66
N ARG A 33 -3.50 14.32 1.56
CA ARG A 33 -2.94 15.15 2.63
C ARG A 33 -3.82 15.13 3.88
N GLU A 34 -5.13 15.24 3.72
CA GLU A 34 -6.07 15.21 4.84
C GLU A 34 -5.99 13.89 5.60
N THR A 35 -5.90 12.77 4.88
CA THR A 35 -5.78 11.45 5.50
C THR A 35 -4.48 11.31 6.28
N ALA A 36 -3.36 11.77 5.74
CA ALA A 36 -2.08 11.78 6.45
C ALA A 36 -2.18 12.60 7.75
N ARG A 37 -2.81 13.76 7.70
CA ARG A 37 -3.03 14.62 8.89
C ARG A 37 -3.91 13.94 9.92
N ARG A 38 -4.96 13.25 9.50
CA ARG A 38 -5.84 12.49 10.41
C ARG A 38 -5.11 11.35 11.10
N VAL A 39 -4.29 10.61 10.36
CA VAL A 39 -3.47 9.54 10.94
C VAL A 39 -2.53 10.09 11.99
N ASN A 40 -1.82 11.17 11.69
CA ASN A 40 -0.93 11.83 12.65
C ASN A 40 -1.69 12.32 13.90
N LYS A 41 -2.90 12.86 13.72
CA LYS A 41 -3.75 13.30 14.83
C LYS A 41 -4.19 12.12 15.70
N ALA A 42 -4.55 10.99 15.08
CA ALA A 42 -5.02 9.80 15.80
C ALA A 42 -3.95 9.22 16.73
N PHE A 43 -2.66 9.40 16.40
CA PHE A 43 -1.53 8.90 17.17
C PHE A 43 -0.71 10.01 17.84
N ALA A 44 -1.24 11.24 17.91
CA ALA A 44 -0.54 12.38 18.49
C ALA A 44 -0.23 12.22 19.99
N TRP A 45 -0.93 11.31 20.67
CA TRP A 45 -0.66 10.93 22.06
C TRP A 45 0.70 10.24 22.24
N ASN A 46 1.29 9.69 21.19
CA ASN A 46 2.60 9.03 21.21
C ASN A 46 3.66 9.99 20.67
N GLN A 47 4.59 10.38 21.51
CA GLN A 47 5.70 11.22 21.11
C GLN A 47 6.67 10.41 20.24
N GLY A 48 6.84 10.80 19.00
CA GLY A 48 7.69 10.11 18.06
C GLY A 48 6.94 9.17 17.10
N PHE A 49 5.61 9.15 17.16
CA PHE A 49 4.82 8.42 16.18
C PHE A 49 5.23 8.80 14.76
N LYS A 50 5.30 7.80 13.88
CA LYS A 50 5.54 8.00 12.46
C LYS A 50 4.83 6.94 11.62
N GLU A 51 4.09 7.39 10.60
CA GLU A 51 3.57 6.53 9.54
C GLU A 51 4.64 6.45 8.45
N TYR A 52 5.13 5.26 8.18
CA TYR A 52 6.03 4.97 7.06
C TYR A 52 5.18 4.44 5.92
N PHE A 53 4.95 5.28 4.93
CA PHE A 53 4.11 4.88 3.80
C PHE A 53 4.71 3.71 3.04
N ALA A 54 3.92 2.65 2.84
CA ALA A 54 4.36 1.47 2.08
C ALA A 54 4.48 1.85 0.59
N VAL A 55 5.71 2.07 0.14
CA VAL A 55 6.02 2.53 -1.23
C VAL A 55 5.42 1.60 -2.27
N LYS A 56 5.40 0.30 -2.01
CA LYS A 56 4.82 -0.71 -2.92
C LYS A 56 3.36 -0.44 -3.30
N ALA A 57 2.62 0.26 -2.44
CA ALA A 57 1.20 0.54 -2.69
C ALA A 57 1.02 1.55 -3.84
N THR A 58 1.85 2.60 -3.87
CA THR A 58 1.78 3.67 -4.89
C THR A 58 3.18 4.24 -5.11
N PRO A 59 4.04 3.53 -5.86
CA PRO A 59 5.44 3.91 -6.03
C PRO A 59 5.59 5.02 -7.07
N ASN A 60 5.24 6.24 -6.69
CA ASN A 60 5.33 7.41 -7.53
C ASN A 60 5.99 8.56 -6.74
N PRO A 61 7.06 9.18 -7.27
CA PRO A 61 7.80 10.22 -6.56
C PRO A 61 6.95 11.41 -6.13
N ALA A 62 5.96 11.84 -6.95
CA ALA A 62 5.09 12.95 -6.61
C ALA A 62 4.19 12.62 -5.41
N ILE A 63 3.66 11.40 -5.35
CA ILE A 63 2.87 10.92 -4.21
C ILE A 63 3.74 10.82 -2.96
N LEU A 64 4.94 10.25 -3.08
CA LEU A 64 5.88 10.15 -1.96
C LEU A 64 6.25 11.52 -1.41
N LYS A 65 6.46 12.51 -2.28
CA LYS A 65 6.77 13.87 -1.88
C LYS A 65 5.65 14.49 -1.06
N ILE A 66 4.40 14.31 -1.48
CA ILE A 66 3.23 14.78 -0.72
C ILE A 66 3.24 14.19 0.70
N LEU A 67 3.43 12.88 0.81
CA LEU A 67 3.43 12.20 2.09
C LEU A 67 4.63 12.61 2.97
N HIS A 68 5.80 12.81 2.37
CA HIS A 68 6.97 13.35 3.07
C HIS A 68 6.71 14.73 3.65
N GLU A 69 6.07 15.60 2.87
CA GLU A 69 5.68 16.95 3.32
C GLU A 69 4.68 16.90 4.49
N GLU A 70 3.86 15.85 4.57
CA GLU A 70 2.90 15.64 5.67
C GLU A 70 3.53 14.91 6.87
N GLY A 71 4.83 14.67 6.87
CA GLY A 71 5.55 14.07 7.99
C GLY A 71 5.64 12.54 7.97
N CYS A 72 5.23 11.89 6.89
CA CYS A 72 5.37 10.45 6.75
C CYS A 72 6.81 10.06 6.39
N GLY A 73 7.23 8.87 6.84
CA GLY A 73 8.40 8.19 6.34
C GLY A 73 8.04 7.30 5.14
N ALA A 74 9.02 6.56 4.64
CA ALA A 74 8.85 5.60 3.56
C ALA A 74 9.22 4.20 4.03
N ASP A 75 8.34 3.23 3.78
CA ASP A 75 8.61 1.80 3.96
C ASP A 75 8.98 1.21 2.61
N CYS A 76 10.25 0.81 2.47
CA CYS A 76 10.83 0.28 1.25
C CYS A 76 11.08 -1.22 1.38
N SER A 77 10.85 -1.97 0.30
CA SER A 77 11.01 -3.42 0.29
C SER A 77 11.97 -3.92 -0.79
N SER A 78 12.66 -3.03 -1.50
CA SER A 78 13.59 -3.39 -2.56
C SER A 78 14.62 -2.30 -2.82
N TYR A 79 15.64 -2.66 -3.59
CA TYR A 79 16.70 -1.75 -4.02
C TYR A 79 16.15 -0.51 -4.73
N THR A 80 15.23 -0.71 -5.69
CA THR A 80 14.68 0.41 -6.46
C THR A 80 13.75 1.29 -5.63
N GLU A 81 13.02 0.73 -4.67
CA GLU A 81 12.23 1.54 -3.74
C GLU A 81 13.11 2.38 -2.83
N LEU A 82 14.23 1.85 -2.37
CA LEU A 82 15.23 2.63 -1.61
C LEU A 82 15.76 3.80 -2.43
N GLN A 83 16.12 3.55 -3.69
CA GLN A 83 16.60 4.62 -4.59
C GLN A 83 15.55 5.69 -4.81
N MET A 84 14.28 5.30 -5.00
CA MET A 84 13.18 6.24 -5.19
C MET A 84 12.97 7.10 -3.95
N ALA A 85 12.92 6.49 -2.78
CA ALA A 85 12.75 7.22 -1.52
C ALA A 85 13.89 8.21 -1.28
N ASP A 86 15.14 7.78 -1.52
CA ASP A 86 16.32 8.65 -1.40
C ASP A 86 16.25 9.83 -2.38
N ALA A 87 15.89 9.57 -3.62
CA ALA A 87 15.76 10.62 -4.65
C ALA A 87 14.68 11.65 -4.32
N VAL A 88 13.59 11.22 -3.69
CA VAL A 88 12.51 12.13 -3.25
C VAL A 88 12.97 13.03 -2.09
N GLY A 89 13.88 12.55 -1.26
CA GLY A 89 14.40 13.32 -0.13
C GLY A 89 14.22 12.69 1.24
N PHE A 90 13.70 11.47 1.32
CA PHE A 90 13.69 10.72 2.58
C PHE A 90 15.13 10.34 2.93
N LYS A 91 15.53 10.56 4.19
CA LYS A 91 16.91 10.34 4.62
C LYS A 91 16.98 9.57 5.93
N GLY A 92 17.92 8.63 6.01
CA GLY A 92 18.25 7.91 7.23
C GLY A 92 17.03 7.20 7.84
N ASP A 93 16.72 7.53 9.06
CA ASP A 93 15.62 6.92 9.83
C ASP A 93 14.20 7.33 9.35
N GLU A 94 14.11 8.17 8.34
CA GLU A 94 12.84 8.40 7.63
C GLU A 94 12.49 7.24 6.69
N ILE A 95 13.40 6.30 6.49
CA ILE A 95 13.18 5.11 5.67
C ILE A 95 13.26 3.86 6.53
N MET A 96 12.22 3.04 6.46
CA MET A 96 12.19 1.68 7.00
C MET A 96 12.46 0.72 5.85
N PHE A 97 13.41 -0.20 6.00
CA PHE A 97 13.65 -1.24 5.01
C PHE A 97 13.15 -2.57 5.55
N SER A 98 12.06 -3.08 4.97
CA SER A 98 11.43 -4.35 5.33
C SER A 98 11.35 -5.23 4.09
N SER A 99 12.10 -6.32 4.07
CA SER A 99 12.17 -7.28 2.99
C SER A 99 12.18 -8.67 3.59
N ASN A 100 11.89 -9.71 2.81
CA ASN A 100 11.80 -11.08 3.36
C ASN A 100 12.83 -12.05 2.78
N ALA A 101 13.15 -11.98 1.51
CA ALA A 101 14.21 -12.77 0.88
C ALA A 101 15.23 -11.79 0.29
N THR A 102 16.00 -11.17 1.14
CA THR A 102 16.73 -9.96 0.83
C THR A 102 18.07 -10.25 0.11
N PRO A 103 18.24 -9.74 -1.13
CA PRO A 103 19.53 -9.83 -1.81
C PRO A 103 20.63 -9.02 -1.10
N ALA A 104 21.88 -9.41 -1.31
CA ALA A 104 23.02 -8.74 -0.70
C ALA A 104 23.09 -7.25 -1.05
N GLU A 105 22.87 -6.90 -2.31
CA GLU A 105 22.91 -5.51 -2.77
C GLU A 105 21.84 -4.63 -2.14
N ASP A 106 20.69 -5.20 -1.78
CA ASP A 106 19.64 -4.45 -1.09
C ASP A 106 20.09 -4.06 0.32
N PHE A 107 20.70 -4.99 1.07
CA PHE A 107 21.27 -4.69 2.38
C PHE A 107 22.43 -3.68 2.28
N GLN A 108 23.27 -3.82 1.27
CA GLN A 108 24.39 -2.89 1.04
C GLN A 108 23.88 -1.47 0.82
N LEU A 109 22.86 -1.28 -0.02
CA LEU A 109 22.27 0.04 -0.25
C LEU A 109 21.59 0.56 1.01
N ALA A 110 20.84 -0.29 1.72
CA ALA A 110 20.19 0.10 2.99
C ALA A 110 21.21 0.62 4.00
N ARG A 111 22.38 -0.01 4.10
CA ARG A 111 23.47 0.45 4.96
C ARG A 111 24.12 1.72 4.46
N GLN A 112 24.34 1.83 3.15
CA GLN A 112 24.90 3.03 2.53
C GLN A 112 24.03 4.25 2.79
N LEU A 113 22.70 4.09 2.71
CA LEU A 113 21.72 5.17 2.97
C LEU A 113 21.43 5.36 4.45
N ASN A 114 21.97 4.51 5.31
CA ASN A 114 21.78 4.53 6.77
C ASN A 114 20.31 4.50 7.19
N VAL A 115 19.53 3.66 6.54
CA VAL A 115 18.10 3.49 6.85
C VAL A 115 17.91 2.51 8.01
N THR A 116 16.72 2.49 8.60
CA THR A 116 16.36 1.52 9.62
C THR A 116 16.05 0.17 8.97
N ILE A 117 16.78 -0.88 9.35
CA ILE A 117 16.62 -2.22 8.80
C ILE A 117 15.76 -3.06 9.73
N ASN A 118 14.74 -3.70 9.16
CA ASN A 118 13.91 -4.70 9.82
C ASN A 118 14.31 -6.09 9.29
N LEU A 119 14.80 -6.96 10.16
CA LEU A 119 15.21 -8.32 9.78
C LEU A 119 14.01 -9.27 9.86
N ASP A 120 13.79 -10.01 8.79
CA ASP A 120 12.68 -10.92 8.65
C ASP A 120 12.95 -12.29 9.29
N ASP A 121 14.21 -12.70 9.34
CA ASP A 121 14.61 -14.02 9.85
C ASP A 121 15.92 -13.94 10.64
N ILE A 122 16.07 -14.87 11.59
CA ILE A 122 17.28 -14.91 12.42
C ILE A 122 18.55 -15.18 11.61
N THR A 123 18.45 -15.94 10.51
CA THR A 123 19.60 -16.20 9.63
C THR A 123 20.07 -14.93 8.88
N HIS A 124 19.22 -13.91 8.82
CA HIS A 124 19.58 -12.66 8.16
C HIS A 124 20.61 -11.84 8.96
N ILE A 125 20.78 -12.11 10.24
CA ILE A 125 21.82 -11.43 11.05
C ILE A 125 23.22 -11.72 10.49
N ASP A 126 23.56 -12.99 10.36
CA ASP A 126 24.86 -13.39 9.82
C ASP A 126 25.03 -12.95 8.37
N PHE A 127 23.96 -13.03 7.58
CA PHE A 127 24.00 -12.59 6.19
C PHE A 127 24.28 -11.08 6.09
N LEU A 128 23.58 -10.26 6.88
CA LEU A 128 23.79 -8.80 6.90
C LEU A 128 25.22 -8.46 7.32
N GLU A 129 25.74 -9.12 8.35
CA GLU A 129 27.12 -8.92 8.80
C GLU A 129 28.13 -9.27 7.72
N LYS A 130 27.87 -10.36 6.99
CA LYS A 130 28.76 -10.85 5.92
C LYS A 130 28.78 -9.92 4.70
N VAL A 131 27.64 -9.40 4.27
CA VAL A 131 27.54 -8.65 3.01
C VAL A 131 27.65 -7.13 3.21
N ALA A 132 27.44 -6.64 4.42
CA ALA A 132 27.55 -5.23 4.76
C ALA A 132 28.14 -5.09 6.17
N ASP A 133 27.36 -4.62 7.13
CA ASP A 133 27.71 -4.55 8.54
C ASP A 133 26.42 -4.45 9.37
N ILE A 134 26.53 -4.69 10.69
CA ILE A 134 25.39 -4.59 11.59
C ILE A 134 25.29 -3.13 12.07
N PRO A 135 24.15 -2.46 11.86
CA PRO A 135 23.96 -1.08 12.34
C PRO A 135 23.73 -1.03 13.85
N ASP A 136 23.79 0.18 14.42
CA ASP A 136 23.49 0.39 15.83
C ASP A 136 22.02 0.16 16.20
N THR A 137 21.12 0.34 15.26
CA THR A 137 19.68 0.15 15.42
C THR A 137 19.21 -0.96 14.49
N VAL A 138 18.54 -1.97 15.04
CA VAL A 138 17.98 -3.09 14.27
C VAL A 138 16.56 -3.39 14.74
N SER A 139 15.64 -3.60 13.82
CA SER A 139 14.31 -4.13 14.08
C SER A 139 14.24 -5.59 13.66
N CYS A 140 13.44 -6.39 14.34
CA CYS A 140 13.17 -7.78 13.98
C CYS A 140 11.67 -7.98 13.84
N ARG A 141 11.29 -8.75 12.80
CA ARG A 141 9.89 -9.09 12.56
C ARG A 141 9.51 -10.32 13.36
N TYR A 142 8.46 -10.20 14.17
CA TYR A 142 7.88 -11.28 14.94
C TYR A 142 6.74 -11.93 14.18
N ASN A 143 6.69 -13.27 14.19
CA ASN A 143 5.56 -14.06 13.74
C ASN A 143 4.98 -14.80 14.95
N PRO A 144 3.78 -14.46 15.42
CA PRO A 144 3.21 -15.07 16.63
C PRO A 144 2.82 -16.55 16.45
N GLY A 145 2.76 -17.06 15.22
CA GLY A 145 2.32 -18.43 14.96
C GLY A 145 0.83 -18.64 15.25
N GLY A 146 0.30 -19.81 14.89
CA GLY A 146 -1.09 -20.17 15.14
C GLY A 146 -2.09 -19.33 14.35
N HIS A 147 -3.34 -19.32 14.80
CA HIS A 147 -4.40 -18.51 14.23
C HIS A 147 -4.49 -17.17 14.92
N PHE A 148 -4.66 -16.11 14.13
CA PHE A 148 -4.91 -14.77 14.60
C PHE A 148 -6.27 -14.34 14.05
N ALA A 149 -7.27 -14.18 14.93
CA ALA A 149 -8.63 -13.81 14.56
C ALA A 149 -9.02 -12.50 15.25
N ILE A 150 -9.60 -11.57 14.50
CA ILE A 150 -10.06 -10.27 15.01
C ILE A 150 -11.50 -10.08 14.62
N ALA A 151 -12.36 -9.81 15.61
CA ALA A 151 -13.80 -9.73 15.44
C ALA A 151 -14.32 -11.01 14.78
N ASN A 152 -14.97 -10.95 13.63
CA ASN A 152 -15.46 -12.09 12.90
C ASN A 152 -14.58 -12.45 11.69
N ASN A 153 -13.42 -11.82 11.57
CA ASN A 153 -12.51 -12.06 10.46
C ASN A 153 -11.41 -13.02 10.89
N ILE A 154 -11.22 -14.07 10.10
CA ILE A 154 -10.09 -14.99 10.25
C ILE A 154 -8.95 -14.37 9.45
N MET A 155 -7.85 -14.08 10.14
CA MET A 155 -6.64 -13.59 9.52
C MET A 155 -5.86 -14.74 8.91
N ASP A 156 -4.87 -14.41 8.07
CA ASP A 156 -3.92 -15.40 7.60
C ASP A 156 -3.30 -16.13 8.79
N ASN A 157 -3.13 -17.45 8.67
CA ASN A 157 -2.49 -18.23 9.72
C ASN A 157 -1.00 -17.84 9.79
N PRO A 158 -0.54 -17.14 10.85
CA PRO A 158 0.86 -16.71 10.92
C PRO A 158 1.85 -17.87 10.87
N GLY A 159 1.45 -19.08 11.31
CA GLY A 159 2.30 -20.26 11.25
C GLY A 159 2.62 -20.70 9.82
N ASP A 160 1.74 -20.42 8.87
CA ASP A 160 1.91 -20.75 7.45
C ASP A 160 2.50 -19.58 6.65
N ALA A 161 2.61 -18.39 7.23
CA ALA A 161 3.18 -17.24 6.56
C ALA A 161 4.71 -17.36 6.49
N LYS A 162 5.27 -16.89 5.37
CA LYS A 162 6.73 -16.92 5.15
C LYS A 162 7.50 -15.80 5.86
N TYR A 163 6.83 -15.04 6.72
CA TYR A 163 7.36 -13.82 7.33
C TYR A 163 7.62 -13.98 8.81
N GLY A 164 8.77 -13.50 9.27
CA GLY A 164 9.04 -13.25 10.67
C GLY A 164 9.61 -14.44 11.43
N MET A 165 10.05 -14.14 12.65
CA MET A 165 10.72 -15.05 13.57
C MET A 165 9.72 -15.60 14.60
N THR A 166 9.97 -16.84 15.07
CA THR A 166 9.22 -17.40 16.19
C THR A 166 9.53 -16.62 17.50
N ARG A 167 8.74 -16.88 18.55
CA ARG A 167 8.97 -16.24 19.85
C ARG A 167 10.36 -16.55 20.42
N GLU A 168 10.81 -17.78 20.33
CA GLU A 168 12.14 -18.19 20.77
C GLU A 168 13.24 -17.54 19.94
N GLN A 169 13.03 -17.47 18.62
CA GLN A 169 14.01 -16.83 17.73
C GLN A 169 14.14 -15.34 18.00
N MET A 170 13.06 -14.66 18.41
CA MET A 170 13.13 -13.25 18.79
C MET A 170 14.07 -13.04 19.97
N THR A 171 13.96 -13.86 21.02
CA THR A 171 14.85 -13.80 22.17
C THR A 171 16.31 -14.06 21.76
N GLU A 172 16.52 -15.11 20.99
CA GLU A 172 17.86 -15.48 20.50
C GLU A 172 18.45 -14.39 19.60
N ALA A 173 17.68 -13.87 18.67
CA ALA A 173 18.11 -12.80 17.76
C ALA A 173 18.53 -11.55 18.54
N TYR A 174 17.77 -11.13 19.53
CA TYR A 174 18.09 -9.96 20.34
C TYR A 174 19.38 -10.17 21.13
N LYS A 175 19.58 -11.37 21.69
CA LYS A 175 20.84 -11.70 22.39
C LYS A 175 22.04 -11.67 21.44
N ILE A 176 21.91 -12.23 20.24
CA ILE A 176 22.97 -12.22 19.23
C ILE A 176 23.29 -10.78 18.82
N LEU A 177 22.28 -9.98 18.55
CA LEU A 177 22.46 -8.57 18.15
C LEU A 177 23.13 -7.75 19.27
N LEU A 178 22.75 -7.96 20.53
CA LEU A 178 23.41 -7.34 21.67
C LEU A 178 24.89 -7.72 21.70
N SER A 179 25.24 -9.00 21.47
CA SER A 179 26.62 -9.47 21.45
C SER A 179 27.43 -8.85 20.30
N LYS A 180 26.77 -8.40 19.24
CA LYS A 180 27.39 -7.73 18.10
C LYS A 180 27.40 -6.20 18.21
N GLY A 181 27.00 -5.65 19.34
CA GLY A 181 27.07 -4.23 19.64
C GLY A 181 25.85 -3.40 19.27
N VAL A 182 24.73 -4.03 18.92
CA VAL A 182 23.48 -3.31 18.68
C VAL A 182 23.00 -2.66 19.96
N LYS A 183 22.64 -1.37 19.89
CA LYS A 183 22.28 -0.56 21.06
C LYS A 183 20.78 -0.28 21.13
N HIS A 184 20.12 -0.25 19.97
CA HIS A 184 18.73 0.19 19.83
C HIS A 184 17.94 -0.86 19.06
N PHE A 185 16.77 -1.22 19.58
CA PHE A 185 15.97 -2.30 19.03
C PHE A 185 14.59 -1.83 18.65
N GLY A 186 14.08 -2.37 17.55
CA GLY A 186 12.70 -2.26 17.15
C GLY A 186 12.03 -3.63 17.04
N MET A 187 10.72 -3.62 17.07
CA MET A 187 9.89 -4.79 16.77
C MET A 187 8.94 -4.48 15.64
N HIS A 188 8.60 -5.51 14.89
CA HIS A 188 7.71 -5.41 13.74
C HIS A 188 6.87 -6.69 13.65
N ALA A 189 5.62 -6.58 13.21
CA ALA A 189 4.82 -7.73 12.83
C ALA A 189 3.81 -7.33 11.76
N PHE A 190 3.55 -8.23 10.83
CA PHE A 190 2.53 -8.06 9.80
C PHE A 190 1.67 -9.32 9.75
N LEU A 191 0.40 -9.23 10.15
CA LEU A 191 -0.46 -10.39 10.34
C LEU A 191 -1.66 -10.41 9.40
N ALA A 192 -1.96 -9.33 8.71
CA ALA A 192 -3.19 -9.21 7.95
C ALA A 192 -3.07 -8.23 6.80
N SER A 193 -4.01 -8.35 5.85
CA SER A 193 -4.16 -7.46 4.72
C SER A 193 -5.63 -7.05 4.59
N ASN A 194 -5.89 -5.77 4.32
CA ASN A 194 -7.23 -5.20 4.12
C ASN A 194 -8.22 -5.56 5.22
N THR A 195 -7.84 -5.35 6.47
CA THR A 195 -8.74 -5.57 7.61
C THR A 195 -9.60 -4.34 7.86
N VAL A 196 -10.93 -4.49 7.75
CA VAL A 196 -11.90 -3.41 7.85
C VAL A 196 -12.60 -3.48 9.20
N THR A 197 -11.82 -3.45 10.28
CA THR A 197 -12.30 -3.38 11.66
C THR A 197 -11.39 -2.49 12.48
N ASN A 198 -11.95 -1.79 13.46
CA ASN A 198 -11.19 -0.92 14.36
C ASN A 198 -10.36 -1.72 15.39
N ASP A 199 -10.51 -3.04 15.45
CA ASP A 199 -9.88 -3.88 16.48
C ASP A 199 -8.51 -4.40 16.10
N TYR A 200 -8.15 -4.36 14.81
CA TYR A 200 -6.92 -5.00 14.32
C TYR A 200 -5.66 -4.43 14.98
N TYR A 201 -5.40 -3.14 14.86
CA TYR A 201 -4.23 -2.52 15.47
C TYR A 201 -4.24 -2.61 17.01
N PRO A 202 -5.35 -2.34 17.70
CA PRO A 202 -5.36 -2.50 19.16
C PRO A 202 -5.03 -3.91 19.62
N GLU A 203 -5.54 -4.95 18.99
CA GLU A 203 -5.23 -6.34 19.35
C GLU A 203 -3.79 -6.72 19.00
N LEU A 204 -3.31 -6.33 17.81
CA LEU A 204 -1.91 -6.50 17.43
C LEU A 204 -0.97 -5.80 18.41
N ALA A 205 -1.30 -4.57 18.79
CA ALA A 205 -0.54 -3.80 19.75
C ALA A 205 -0.43 -4.52 21.10
N ARG A 206 -1.51 -5.09 21.63
CA ARG A 206 -1.47 -5.82 22.89
C ARG A 206 -0.52 -7.01 22.82
N ILE A 207 -0.52 -7.74 21.71
CA ILE A 207 0.40 -8.86 21.51
C ILE A 207 1.84 -8.37 21.46
N LEU A 208 2.14 -7.39 20.64
CA LEU A 208 3.50 -6.88 20.46
C LEU A 208 4.03 -6.21 21.73
N PHE A 209 3.21 -5.44 22.41
CA PHE A 209 3.62 -4.76 23.62
C PHE A 209 3.98 -5.75 24.74
N GLN A 210 3.18 -6.82 24.90
CA GLN A 210 3.48 -7.86 25.86
C GLN A 210 4.80 -8.57 25.51
N VAL A 211 5.01 -8.92 24.25
CA VAL A 211 6.26 -9.54 23.81
C VAL A 211 7.45 -8.58 24.02
N ALA A 212 7.27 -7.29 23.77
CA ALA A 212 8.32 -6.29 24.00
C ALA A 212 8.74 -6.22 25.47
N VAL A 213 7.77 -6.26 26.38
CA VAL A 213 8.05 -6.30 27.83
C VAL A 213 8.85 -7.55 28.20
N GLU A 214 8.42 -8.72 27.70
CA GLU A 214 9.12 -9.99 27.93
C GLU A 214 10.54 -9.98 27.38
N LEU A 215 10.73 -9.48 26.15
CA LEU A 215 12.06 -9.39 25.54
C LEU A 215 13.01 -8.49 26.31
N LYS A 216 12.52 -7.36 26.79
CA LYS A 216 13.32 -6.48 27.67
C LYS A 216 13.76 -7.20 28.95
N GLU A 217 12.84 -7.92 29.58
CA GLU A 217 13.14 -8.68 30.80
C GLU A 217 14.14 -9.83 30.54
N GLU A 218 13.95 -10.56 29.44
CA GLU A 218 14.77 -11.72 29.10
C GLU A 218 16.17 -11.36 28.59
N THR A 219 16.31 -10.24 27.89
CA THR A 219 17.54 -9.91 27.16
C THR A 219 18.22 -8.62 27.62
N GLY A 220 17.48 -7.73 28.26
CA GLY A 220 17.98 -6.39 28.58
C GLY A 220 18.01 -5.43 27.39
N ALA A 221 17.48 -5.84 26.23
CA ALA A 221 17.46 -5.01 25.03
C ALA A 221 16.61 -3.75 25.25
N HIS A 222 17.14 -2.60 24.82
CA HIS A 222 16.40 -1.34 24.83
C HIS A 222 15.55 -1.23 23.57
N ILE A 223 14.24 -1.44 23.72
CA ILE A 223 13.29 -1.37 22.62
C ILE A 223 12.82 0.08 22.49
N GLU A 224 13.15 0.72 21.36
CA GLU A 224 12.85 2.13 21.13
C GLU A 224 11.58 2.34 20.34
N PHE A 225 11.21 1.39 19.48
CA PHE A 225 9.99 1.50 18.69
C PHE A 225 9.34 0.15 18.45
N ILE A 226 8.03 0.19 18.24
CA ILE A 226 7.22 -0.96 17.86
C ILE A 226 6.41 -0.55 16.64
N ASN A 227 6.60 -1.30 15.56
CA ASN A 227 5.98 -1.05 14.26
C ASN A 227 4.79 -1.99 14.07
N LEU A 228 3.61 -1.41 14.01
CA LEU A 228 2.36 -2.15 13.78
C LEU A 228 2.17 -2.54 12.31
N SER A 229 3.11 -2.12 11.45
CA SER A 229 3.12 -2.38 10.01
C SER A 229 1.83 -1.90 9.31
N GLY A 230 1.38 -2.61 8.28
CA GLY A 230 0.18 -2.28 7.52
C GLY A 230 -1.04 -3.09 7.96
N GLY A 231 -1.90 -3.43 7.02
CA GLY A 231 -3.04 -4.30 7.25
C GLY A 231 -4.36 -3.60 7.50
N VAL A 232 -4.36 -2.33 7.86
CA VAL A 232 -5.59 -1.53 7.96
C VAL A 232 -6.15 -1.34 6.56
N GLY A 233 -7.38 -1.79 6.36
CA GLY A 233 -8.03 -1.80 5.05
C GLY A 233 -9.00 -0.67 4.83
N ILE A 234 -9.66 -0.75 3.68
CA ILE A 234 -10.74 0.15 3.29
C ILE A 234 -11.96 -0.66 2.87
N PRO A 235 -13.16 -0.09 2.96
CA PRO A 235 -14.36 -0.74 2.44
C PRO A 235 -14.40 -0.56 0.92
N TYR A 236 -14.13 -1.63 0.18
CA TYR A 236 -14.23 -1.57 -1.28
C TYR A 236 -15.69 -1.57 -1.74
N ARG A 237 -16.57 -2.29 -1.03
CA ARG A 237 -17.99 -2.33 -1.36
C ARG A 237 -18.72 -1.13 -0.74
N PRO A 238 -19.69 -0.54 -1.44
CA PRO A 238 -20.40 0.65 -0.95
C PRO A 238 -21.27 0.38 0.28
N ASP A 239 -21.60 -0.88 0.58
CA ASP A 239 -22.39 -1.28 1.73
C ASP A 239 -21.55 -1.64 2.96
N GLN A 240 -20.23 -1.62 2.85
CA GLN A 240 -19.33 -1.85 3.98
C GLN A 240 -19.13 -0.56 4.78
N GLU A 241 -19.02 -0.70 6.09
CA GLU A 241 -18.63 0.39 6.96
C GLU A 241 -17.10 0.49 7.01
N GLY A 242 -16.57 1.71 6.96
CA GLY A 242 -15.15 1.96 7.00
C GLY A 242 -14.57 1.94 8.40
N ASN A 243 -13.25 1.91 8.49
CA ASN A 243 -12.50 2.07 9.72
C ASN A 243 -12.55 3.53 10.17
N ASP A 244 -12.50 3.73 11.49
CA ASP A 244 -12.29 5.04 12.09
C ASP A 244 -10.89 5.09 12.72
N ILE A 245 -9.98 5.82 12.09
CA ILE A 245 -8.59 5.89 12.53
C ILE A 245 -8.46 6.52 13.93
N MET A 246 -9.40 7.38 14.32
CA MET A 246 -9.39 7.98 15.66
C MET A 246 -9.71 6.93 16.72
N VAL A 247 -10.67 6.04 16.44
CA VAL A 247 -11.00 4.90 17.31
C VAL A 247 -9.84 3.91 17.38
N ILE A 248 -9.22 3.63 16.23
CA ILE A 248 -8.03 2.77 16.15
C ILE A 248 -6.89 3.34 17.01
N GLY A 249 -6.60 4.62 16.84
CA GLY A 249 -5.53 5.29 17.60
C GLY A 249 -5.78 5.26 19.09
N GLU A 250 -7.02 5.48 19.54
CA GLU A 250 -7.39 5.40 20.96
C GLU A 250 -7.27 3.97 21.50
N GLY A 251 -7.62 2.96 20.71
CA GLY A 251 -7.44 1.57 21.09
C GLY A 251 -5.98 1.18 21.29
N VAL A 252 -5.09 1.68 20.43
CA VAL A 252 -3.65 1.47 20.56
C VAL A 252 -3.11 2.21 21.80
N ARG A 253 -3.60 3.44 22.02
CA ARG A 253 -3.25 4.20 23.24
C ARG A 253 -3.60 3.44 24.50
N GLN A 254 -4.79 2.86 24.57
CA GLN A 254 -5.22 2.08 25.73
C GLN A 254 -4.28 0.89 25.96
N ALA A 255 -3.90 0.17 24.93
CA ALA A 255 -2.92 -0.92 25.03
C ALA A 255 -1.56 -0.42 25.54
N PHE A 256 -1.12 0.72 25.04
CA PHE A 256 0.14 1.36 25.43
C PHE A 256 0.14 1.72 26.93
N GLU A 257 -0.94 2.34 27.39
CA GLU A 257 -1.09 2.72 28.80
C GLU A 257 -1.25 1.51 29.73
N ASP A 258 -1.89 0.45 29.26
CA ASP A 258 -2.10 -0.77 30.05
C ASP A 258 -0.84 -1.62 30.18
N ILE A 259 0.01 -1.66 29.15
CA ILE A 259 1.10 -2.64 29.06
C ILE A 259 2.49 -1.99 29.13
N LEU A 260 2.76 -1.00 28.29
CA LEU A 260 4.11 -0.41 28.21
C LEU A 260 4.41 0.56 29.33
N VAL A 261 3.48 1.43 29.67
CA VAL A 261 3.68 2.44 30.74
C VAL A 261 3.99 1.78 32.09
N PRO A 262 3.21 0.78 32.56
CA PRO A 262 3.52 0.10 33.81
C PRO A 262 4.86 -0.64 33.82
N ALA A 263 5.33 -1.06 32.63
CA ALA A 263 6.62 -1.75 32.47
C ALA A 263 7.82 -0.80 32.41
N GLY A 264 7.61 0.52 32.55
CA GLY A 264 8.66 1.51 32.39
C GLY A 264 9.08 1.76 30.95
N MET A 265 8.23 1.42 29.99
CA MET A 265 8.47 1.53 28.53
C MET A 265 7.60 2.60 27.89
N GLY A 266 7.21 3.62 28.63
CA GLY A 266 6.37 4.70 28.11
C GLY A 266 7.06 5.63 27.11
N ASP A 267 8.34 5.45 26.85
CA ASP A 267 9.12 6.18 25.86
C ASP A 267 9.14 5.49 24.47
N VAL A 268 8.57 4.30 24.36
CA VAL A 268 8.53 3.56 23.11
C VAL A 268 7.74 4.32 22.06
N LYS A 269 8.33 4.46 20.87
CA LYS A 269 7.67 5.08 19.72
C LYS A 269 6.82 4.05 18.97
N ILE A 270 5.66 4.49 18.50
CA ILE A 270 4.77 3.65 17.70
C ILE A 270 4.94 4.05 16.25
N PHE A 271 5.19 3.05 15.40
CA PHE A 271 5.27 3.21 13.94
C PHE A 271 4.17 2.41 13.25
N THR A 272 3.78 2.87 12.09
CA THR A 272 2.85 2.18 11.18
C THR A 272 3.44 2.17 9.78
N GLU A 273 3.00 1.21 8.95
CA GLU A 273 3.44 1.07 7.55
C GLU A 273 2.22 0.90 6.65
N MET A 274 1.23 1.76 6.81
CA MET A 274 0.01 1.71 6.02
C MET A 274 0.29 2.14 4.57
N GLY A 275 -0.31 1.41 3.64
CA GLY A 275 -0.28 1.77 2.22
C GLY A 275 -1.70 1.98 1.71
N ARG A 276 -2.49 0.94 1.72
CA ARG A 276 -3.87 0.95 1.21
C ARG A 276 -4.73 2.01 1.87
N TYR A 277 -4.70 2.09 3.18
CA TYR A 277 -5.50 3.06 3.93
C TYR A 277 -5.18 4.50 3.53
N MET A 278 -3.91 4.77 3.24
CA MET A 278 -3.43 6.12 2.91
C MET A 278 -3.83 6.58 1.52
N LEU A 279 -3.96 5.68 0.57
CA LEU A 279 -4.04 6.04 -0.84
C LEU A 279 -5.24 5.45 -1.60
N ALA A 280 -5.71 4.26 -1.29
CA ALA A 280 -6.66 3.56 -2.15
C ALA A 280 -7.92 4.37 -2.47
N PRO A 281 -8.60 4.99 -1.49
CA PRO A 281 -9.82 5.74 -1.77
C PRO A 281 -9.59 7.03 -2.60
N TYR A 282 -8.36 7.48 -2.70
CA TYR A 282 -8.00 8.78 -3.26
C TYR A 282 -7.35 8.65 -4.64
N GLY A 283 -7.51 7.51 -5.27
CA GLY A 283 -7.13 7.27 -6.65
C GLY A 283 -8.18 6.46 -7.38
N ALA A 284 -8.34 6.74 -8.66
CA ALA A 284 -9.28 6.04 -9.52
C ALA A 284 -8.62 5.72 -10.85
N LEU A 285 -9.04 4.61 -11.47
CA LEU A 285 -8.74 4.34 -12.87
C LEU A 285 -9.88 4.91 -13.70
N VAL A 286 -9.56 5.85 -14.57
CA VAL A 286 -10.50 6.48 -15.49
C VAL A 286 -10.36 5.81 -16.86
N ALA A 287 -11.43 5.25 -17.36
CA ALA A 287 -11.45 4.53 -18.63
C ALA A 287 -12.67 4.94 -19.46
N LYS A 288 -12.56 4.73 -20.77
CA LYS A 288 -13.64 5.05 -21.71
C LYS A 288 -14.24 3.77 -22.26
N ALA A 289 -15.56 3.73 -22.33
CA ALA A 289 -16.28 2.67 -23.04
C ALA A 289 -16.06 2.82 -24.55
N ILE A 290 -15.49 1.80 -25.17
CA ILE A 290 -15.16 1.82 -26.61
C ILE A 290 -15.97 0.80 -27.41
N HIS A 291 -16.51 -0.23 -26.75
CA HIS A 291 -17.34 -1.23 -27.38
C HIS A 291 -18.55 -1.61 -26.53
N VAL A 292 -19.67 -1.89 -27.16
CA VAL A 292 -20.87 -2.47 -26.55
C VAL A 292 -21.18 -3.75 -27.33
N LYS A 293 -21.24 -4.88 -26.62
CA LYS A 293 -21.48 -6.19 -27.23
C LYS A 293 -22.70 -6.85 -26.59
N HIS A 294 -23.57 -7.39 -27.44
CA HIS A 294 -24.75 -8.15 -27.02
C HIS A 294 -24.61 -9.57 -27.56
N THR A 295 -24.32 -10.52 -26.70
CA THR A 295 -24.25 -11.93 -27.06
C THR A 295 -25.12 -12.70 -26.08
N TYR A 296 -24.59 -13.69 -25.37
CA TYR A 296 -25.30 -14.35 -24.26
C TYR A 296 -25.42 -13.46 -23.02
N LYS A 297 -24.55 -12.45 -22.94
CA LYS A 297 -24.54 -11.40 -21.91
C LYS A 297 -24.36 -10.04 -22.60
N GLU A 298 -24.51 -8.97 -21.82
CA GLU A 298 -24.16 -7.65 -22.28
C GLU A 298 -22.78 -7.26 -21.76
N TYR A 299 -21.89 -6.89 -22.64
CA TYR A 299 -20.52 -6.54 -22.36
C TYR A 299 -20.22 -5.10 -22.72
N ILE A 300 -19.51 -4.41 -21.83
CA ILE A 300 -18.92 -3.11 -22.13
C ILE A 300 -17.42 -3.30 -22.21
N GLY A 301 -16.84 -3.06 -23.37
CA GLY A 301 -15.38 -3.08 -23.56
C GLY A 301 -14.78 -1.72 -23.29
N LEU A 302 -13.79 -1.66 -22.40
CA LEU A 302 -13.08 -0.44 -22.06
C LEU A 302 -11.75 -0.36 -22.82
N ASP A 303 -11.20 0.85 -22.87
CA ASP A 303 -9.82 1.09 -23.31
C ASP A 303 -8.79 0.76 -22.21
N ALA A 304 -9.24 0.35 -21.04
CA ALA A 304 -8.42 -0.21 -19.97
C ALA A 304 -8.55 -1.73 -19.90
N CYS A 305 -7.62 -2.39 -19.23
CA CYS A 305 -7.62 -3.85 -19.06
C CYS A 305 -7.03 -4.24 -17.70
N ALA A 306 -6.99 -5.54 -17.41
CA ALA A 306 -6.43 -6.06 -16.17
C ALA A 306 -4.95 -5.69 -15.99
N ALA A 307 -4.22 -5.43 -17.07
CA ALA A 307 -2.85 -4.92 -16.97
C ALA A 307 -2.78 -3.53 -16.31
N ASN A 308 -3.86 -2.75 -16.35
CA ASN A 308 -3.97 -1.47 -15.66
C ASN A 308 -4.42 -1.63 -14.20
N LEU A 309 -5.35 -2.56 -13.94
CA LEU A 309 -5.86 -2.84 -12.59
C LEU A 309 -6.20 -4.34 -12.51
N MET A 310 -5.28 -5.11 -11.94
CA MET A 310 -5.40 -6.56 -11.97
C MET A 310 -6.28 -7.17 -10.87
N ARG A 311 -6.58 -6.41 -9.81
CA ARG A 311 -7.23 -6.94 -8.61
C ARG A 311 -8.58 -7.63 -8.90
N PRO A 312 -9.48 -7.08 -9.72
CA PRO A 312 -10.71 -7.80 -10.05
C PRO A 312 -10.45 -9.14 -10.77
N ALA A 313 -9.54 -9.14 -11.74
CA ALA A 313 -9.26 -10.33 -12.55
C ALA A 313 -8.57 -11.43 -11.73
N MET A 314 -7.57 -11.08 -10.92
CA MET A 314 -6.76 -12.04 -10.19
C MET A 314 -7.39 -12.50 -8.88
N TYR A 315 -8.01 -11.58 -8.14
CA TYR A 315 -8.52 -11.87 -6.79
C TYR A 315 -10.04 -11.87 -6.71
N GLY A 316 -10.76 -11.55 -7.80
CA GLY A 316 -12.19 -11.32 -7.74
C GLY A 316 -12.59 -10.12 -6.89
N SER A 317 -11.68 -9.17 -6.71
CA SER A 317 -11.90 -8.02 -5.85
C SER A 317 -12.94 -7.08 -6.43
N TYR A 318 -13.80 -6.55 -5.57
CA TYR A 318 -14.80 -5.56 -5.97
C TYR A 318 -14.15 -4.17 -6.06
N HIS A 319 -14.40 -3.49 -7.18
CA HIS A 319 -14.20 -2.06 -7.32
C HIS A 319 -15.51 -1.42 -7.77
N HIS A 320 -15.96 -0.41 -7.04
CA HIS A 320 -17.14 0.33 -7.42
C HIS A 320 -16.89 1.09 -8.73
N ILE A 321 -17.90 1.16 -9.58
CA ILE A 321 -17.80 1.84 -10.87
C ILE A 321 -18.92 2.89 -10.94
N THR A 322 -18.55 4.12 -11.21
CA THR A 322 -19.48 5.19 -11.54
C THR A 322 -19.40 5.49 -13.03
N VAL A 323 -20.54 5.47 -13.70
CA VAL A 323 -20.67 5.96 -15.07
C VAL A 323 -20.87 7.48 -14.97
N MET A 324 -19.86 8.24 -15.38
CA MET A 324 -19.85 9.68 -15.16
C MET A 324 -20.99 10.39 -15.88
N GLY A 325 -21.65 11.26 -15.14
CA GLY A 325 -22.85 11.99 -15.61
C GLY A 325 -24.16 11.22 -15.46
N LYS A 326 -24.10 9.95 -15.03
CA LYS A 326 -25.28 9.08 -14.87
C LYS A 326 -25.45 8.61 -13.42
N GLU A 327 -24.87 9.35 -12.47
CA GLU A 327 -24.86 8.97 -11.04
C GLU A 327 -26.29 8.83 -10.48
N ASP A 328 -27.25 9.62 -10.99
CA ASP A 328 -28.63 9.60 -10.54
C ASP A 328 -29.55 8.75 -11.43
N ALA A 329 -29.02 8.15 -12.49
CA ALA A 329 -29.78 7.28 -13.39
C ALA A 329 -30.04 5.91 -12.72
N PRO A 330 -31.14 5.22 -13.09
CA PRO A 330 -31.39 3.89 -12.54
C PRO A 330 -30.32 2.88 -13.01
N CYS A 331 -29.87 2.04 -12.08
CA CYS A 331 -28.97 0.94 -12.38
C CYS A 331 -29.79 -0.27 -12.84
N ASP A 332 -30.29 -0.22 -14.05
CA ASP A 332 -31.23 -1.20 -14.62
C ASP A 332 -30.65 -2.06 -15.74
N HIS A 333 -29.35 -1.93 -16.00
CA HIS A 333 -28.63 -2.75 -16.97
C HIS A 333 -27.62 -3.65 -16.28
N LYS A 334 -27.57 -4.92 -16.66
CA LYS A 334 -26.64 -5.90 -16.11
C LYS A 334 -25.50 -6.11 -17.11
N TYR A 335 -24.31 -5.67 -16.74
CA TYR A 335 -23.13 -5.71 -17.59
C TYR A 335 -22.00 -6.53 -17.00
N ASP A 336 -21.21 -7.16 -17.87
CA ASP A 336 -19.81 -7.44 -17.61
C ASP A 336 -18.99 -6.28 -18.16
N ILE A 337 -18.12 -5.70 -17.36
CA ILE A 337 -17.21 -4.62 -17.75
C ILE A 337 -15.86 -5.24 -18.05
N THR A 338 -15.39 -5.15 -19.30
CA THR A 338 -14.27 -5.97 -19.78
C THR A 338 -13.14 -5.12 -20.33
N GLY A 339 -11.92 -5.68 -20.29
CA GLY A 339 -10.77 -5.18 -21.02
C GLY A 339 -10.51 -5.97 -22.30
N GLY A 340 -9.45 -5.62 -22.99
CA GLY A 340 -9.11 -6.19 -24.30
C GLY A 340 -8.01 -7.26 -24.28
N LEU A 341 -7.65 -7.83 -23.13
CA LEU A 341 -6.65 -8.89 -23.08
C LEU A 341 -7.19 -10.21 -23.62
N CYS A 342 -6.30 -11.03 -24.17
CA CYS A 342 -6.60 -12.41 -24.54
C CYS A 342 -6.64 -13.29 -23.29
N GLU A 343 -7.49 -12.92 -22.34
CA GLU A 343 -7.70 -13.56 -21.06
C GLU A 343 -9.17 -13.36 -20.67
N ASN A 344 -9.92 -14.45 -20.54
CA ASN A 344 -11.35 -14.37 -20.24
C ASN A 344 -11.67 -13.71 -18.89
N ASN A 345 -10.72 -13.75 -17.95
CA ASN A 345 -10.89 -13.12 -16.64
C ASN A 345 -10.58 -11.61 -16.65
N ASP A 346 -10.24 -11.03 -17.80
CA ASP A 346 -10.01 -9.59 -17.93
C ASP A 346 -11.32 -8.82 -17.84
N LYS A 347 -11.86 -8.78 -16.63
CA LYS A 347 -13.13 -8.15 -16.30
C LYS A 347 -12.98 -7.32 -15.03
N PHE A 348 -13.46 -6.08 -15.07
CA PHE A 348 -13.52 -5.19 -13.91
C PHE A 348 -14.75 -5.46 -13.06
N ALA A 349 -15.80 -6.00 -13.67
CA ALA A 349 -17.06 -6.37 -13.00
C ALA A 349 -17.75 -7.46 -13.81
N ILE A 350 -18.50 -8.30 -13.09
CA ILE A 350 -19.31 -9.38 -13.67
C ILE A 350 -20.72 -9.23 -13.13
N ASP A 351 -21.71 -9.30 -14.04
CA ASP A 351 -23.13 -9.15 -13.71
C ASP A 351 -23.40 -7.92 -12.83
N ARG A 352 -22.76 -6.82 -13.18
CA ARG A 352 -22.89 -5.56 -12.42
C ARG A 352 -24.10 -4.76 -12.90
N MET A 353 -24.97 -4.38 -11.95
CA MET A 353 -26.09 -3.49 -12.27
C MET A 353 -25.58 -2.05 -12.31
N LEU A 354 -25.72 -1.43 -13.48
CA LEU A 354 -25.23 -0.08 -13.78
C LEU A 354 -26.28 0.66 -14.62
N PRO A 355 -26.18 1.99 -14.71
CA PRO A 355 -26.92 2.75 -15.71
C PRO A 355 -26.53 2.31 -17.12
N GLU A 356 -27.39 2.58 -18.10
CA GLU A 356 -27.04 2.32 -19.51
C GLU A 356 -25.75 3.03 -19.89
N ILE A 357 -24.83 2.26 -20.48
CA ILE A 357 -23.52 2.76 -20.90
C ILE A 357 -23.48 2.87 -22.41
N ASN A 358 -23.08 4.03 -22.91
CA ASN A 358 -22.88 4.28 -24.33
C ASN A 358 -21.39 4.38 -24.66
N ILE A 359 -21.04 4.07 -25.91
CA ILE A 359 -19.68 4.28 -26.40
C ILE A 359 -19.29 5.74 -26.21
N GLY A 360 -18.13 5.97 -25.62
CA GLY A 360 -17.63 7.29 -25.27
C GLY A 360 -17.86 7.69 -23.81
N ASP A 361 -18.70 6.97 -23.08
CA ASP A 361 -18.88 7.25 -21.64
C ASP A 361 -17.59 7.01 -20.86
N LEU A 362 -17.33 7.88 -19.90
CA LEU A 362 -16.23 7.73 -18.95
C LEU A 362 -16.69 6.96 -17.73
N LEU A 363 -15.92 5.95 -17.38
CA LEU A 363 -16.12 5.16 -16.17
C LEU A 363 -15.03 5.51 -15.16
N PHE A 364 -15.47 5.80 -13.93
CA PHE A 364 -14.62 6.09 -12.77
C PHE A 364 -14.58 4.82 -11.93
N ILE A 365 -13.44 4.11 -11.97
CA ILE A 365 -13.24 2.88 -11.21
C ILE A 365 -12.60 3.27 -9.88
N HIS A 366 -13.37 3.15 -8.80
CA HIS A 366 -13.04 3.66 -7.47
C HIS A 366 -11.96 2.85 -6.76
N ASP A 367 -11.37 3.45 -5.74
CA ASP A 367 -10.50 2.78 -4.77
C ASP A 367 -9.29 2.11 -5.41
N ALA A 368 -8.73 2.75 -6.44
CA ALA A 368 -7.61 2.24 -7.21
C ALA A 368 -6.28 2.96 -6.91
N GLY A 369 -6.26 3.81 -5.88
CA GLY A 369 -5.09 4.62 -5.53
C GLY A 369 -3.93 3.85 -4.93
N ALA A 370 -4.18 2.62 -4.45
CA ALA A 370 -3.16 1.73 -3.92
C ALA A 370 -3.33 0.33 -4.51
N HIS A 371 -2.22 -0.35 -4.79
CA HIS A 371 -2.20 -1.68 -5.41
C HIS A 371 -2.96 -1.73 -6.74
N GLY A 372 -2.99 -0.59 -7.41
CA GLY A 372 -3.55 -0.44 -8.75
C GLY A 372 -2.44 -0.40 -9.77
N PHE A 373 -1.96 0.80 -10.11
CA PHE A 373 -0.86 0.95 -11.07
C PHE A 373 0.35 0.08 -10.70
N ALA A 374 0.69 0.02 -9.43
CA ALA A 374 1.87 -0.70 -8.92
C ALA A 374 1.91 -2.17 -9.32
N MET A 375 0.75 -2.82 -9.42
CA MET A 375 0.63 -4.24 -9.75
C MET A 375 0.37 -4.48 -11.24
N GLY A 376 0.61 -3.50 -12.08
CA GLY A 376 0.39 -3.60 -13.51
C GLY A 376 1.50 -4.37 -14.23
N TYR A 377 1.23 -4.70 -15.48
CA TYR A 377 2.10 -5.50 -16.34
C TYR A 377 1.82 -5.20 -17.83
N ASN A 378 2.51 -5.91 -18.72
CA ASN A 378 2.41 -5.72 -20.18
C ASN A 378 2.00 -7.02 -20.88
N TYR A 379 0.84 -7.58 -20.58
CA TYR A 379 0.32 -8.74 -21.33
C TYR A 379 -0.28 -8.28 -22.65
N ASN A 380 -0.17 -9.10 -23.70
CA ASN A 380 -0.56 -8.78 -25.09
C ASN A 380 0.11 -7.52 -25.65
N GLY A 381 1.26 -7.12 -25.11
CA GLY A 381 1.92 -5.89 -25.53
C GLY A 381 1.18 -4.62 -25.16
N LYS A 382 0.22 -4.68 -24.23
CA LYS A 382 -0.48 -3.49 -23.76
C LYS A 382 0.46 -2.58 -23.01
N LEU A 383 0.40 -1.29 -23.31
CA LEU A 383 1.25 -0.28 -22.70
C LEU A 383 0.63 0.20 -21.39
N ARG A 384 1.48 0.62 -20.46
CA ARG A 384 1.03 1.13 -19.16
C ARG A 384 0.51 2.56 -19.29
N SER A 385 -0.49 2.86 -18.47
CA SER A 385 -1.20 4.14 -18.51
C SER A 385 -0.41 5.28 -17.85
N ALA A 386 -0.87 6.51 -18.09
CA ALA A 386 -0.43 7.69 -17.33
C ALA A 386 -0.97 7.67 -15.90
N GLU A 387 -0.33 8.47 -15.04
CA GLU A 387 -0.82 8.84 -13.72
C GLU A 387 -0.90 10.37 -13.65
N VAL A 388 -2.05 10.88 -13.22
CA VAL A 388 -2.37 12.31 -13.17
C VAL A 388 -2.74 12.68 -11.73
N LEU A 389 -2.21 13.79 -11.23
CA LEU A 389 -2.52 14.32 -9.91
C LEU A 389 -3.52 15.46 -10.04
N LEU A 390 -4.65 15.36 -9.37
CA LEU A 390 -5.56 16.49 -9.15
C LEU A 390 -5.05 17.25 -7.94
N LYS A 391 -4.54 18.45 -8.17
CA LYS A 391 -3.91 19.27 -7.14
C LYS A 391 -4.96 19.98 -6.27
N GLU A 392 -4.54 20.44 -5.12
CA GLU A 392 -5.41 21.13 -4.16
C GLU A 392 -6.07 22.38 -4.76
N ASP A 393 -5.41 23.05 -5.70
CA ASP A 393 -5.96 24.23 -6.38
C ASP A 393 -6.89 23.91 -7.55
N GLY A 394 -7.16 22.62 -7.79
CA GLY A 394 -8.02 22.14 -8.89
C GLY A 394 -7.31 21.96 -10.22
N SER A 395 -6.03 22.34 -10.34
CA SER A 395 -5.23 22.07 -11.53
C SER A 395 -4.80 20.60 -11.55
N THR A 396 -4.28 20.16 -12.68
CA THR A 396 -3.75 18.80 -12.84
C THR A 396 -2.27 18.81 -13.17
N GLU A 397 -1.58 17.76 -12.76
CA GLU A 397 -0.17 17.55 -13.05
C GLU A 397 0.03 16.12 -13.53
N LEU A 398 0.77 15.98 -14.62
CA LEU A 398 1.17 14.66 -15.09
C LEU A 398 2.33 14.17 -14.23
N ILE A 399 2.09 13.13 -13.43
CA ILE A 399 3.10 12.60 -12.48
C ILE A 399 3.73 11.29 -12.97
N ARG A 400 3.20 10.72 -14.04
CA ARG A 400 3.81 9.64 -14.84
C ARG A 400 3.21 9.71 -16.23
N ARG A 401 4.05 9.84 -17.27
CA ARG A 401 3.54 9.76 -18.65
C ARG A 401 3.12 8.33 -19.00
N ALA A 402 2.20 8.20 -19.91
CA ALA A 402 1.87 6.90 -20.48
C ALA A 402 3.08 6.29 -21.20
N GLU A 403 3.19 4.98 -21.17
CA GLU A 403 4.20 4.28 -21.98
C GLU A 403 3.94 4.48 -23.47
N THR A 404 5.03 4.49 -24.22
CA THR A 404 5.04 4.43 -25.68
C THR A 404 5.60 3.08 -26.12
N PRO A 405 5.45 2.69 -27.42
CA PRO A 405 6.09 1.48 -27.92
C PRO A 405 7.61 1.43 -27.64
N ALA A 406 8.28 2.58 -27.67
CA ALA A 406 9.71 2.64 -27.38
C ALA A 406 10.02 2.18 -25.95
N ASP A 407 9.15 2.48 -24.98
CA ASP A 407 9.31 1.99 -23.60
C ASP A 407 9.18 0.47 -23.53
N TYR A 408 8.22 -0.10 -24.26
CA TYR A 408 8.01 -1.55 -24.32
C TYR A 408 9.22 -2.27 -24.89
N PHE A 409 9.86 -1.68 -25.91
CA PHE A 409 11.02 -2.26 -26.57
C PHE A 409 12.37 -1.91 -25.94
N ALA A 410 12.38 -1.07 -24.90
CA ALA A 410 13.60 -0.49 -24.36
C ALA A 410 14.62 -1.52 -23.82
N THR A 411 14.15 -2.71 -23.41
CA THR A 411 15.01 -3.74 -22.81
C THR A 411 15.47 -4.80 -23.79
N PHE A 412 15.05 -4.74 -25.04
CA PHE A 412 15.50 -5.71 -26.04
C PHE A 412 16.90 -5.35 -26.55
N ASP A 413 17.73 -6.33 -26.84
CA ASP A 413 19.02 -6.12 -27.50
C ASP A 413 18.82 -6.03 -28.99
N PHE A 414 19.24 -4.93 -29.56
CA PHE A 414 18.80 -4.64 -30.87
C PHE A 414 19.87 -4.37 -31.87
N THR A 415 19.76 -5.05 -32.93
CA THR A 415 20.44 -4.84 -34.18
C THR A 415 19.85 -3.68 -34.98
N GLY A 416 19.18 -2.74 -34.31
CA GLY A 416 18.55 -1.59 -34.92
C GLY A 416 17.13 -1.84 -35.45
N LEU A 417 16.54 -2.97 -35.10
CA LEU A 417 15.22 -3.37 -35.57
C LEU A 417 14.11 -2.38 -35.20
N PHE A 418 14.23 -1.73 -34.02
CA PHE A 418 13.21 -0.81 -33.50
C PHE A 418 13.66 0.66 -33.48
N LYS A 419 14.63 1.04 -34.30
CA LYS A 419 15.20 2.39 -34.32
C LYS A 419 14.18 3.52 -34.56
N ASN A 420 13.09 3.21 -35.25
CA ASN A 420 12.11 4.20 -35.67
C ASN A 420 10.77 4.10 -34.94
N ILE A 421 10.73 3.45 -33.79
CA ILE A 421 9.53 3.26 -32.98
C ILE A 421 9.51 4.19 -31.77
#